data_4857bc830f33370f8db87e10c8656c2b
#
_entry.id   4857bc830f33370f8db87e10c8656c2b
#
_cell.length_a   1.000
_cell.length_b   1.000
_cell.length_c   1.000
_cell.angle_alpha   90.00
_cell.angle_beta   90.00
_cell.angle_gamma   90.00
#
_symmetry.space_group_name_H-M   'P 1'
#
loop_
_entity.id
_entity.type
_entity.pdbx_description
1 polymer ?
#
loop_
_entity_poly.entity_id
_entity_poly.type
_entity_poly.pdbx_seq_one_letter_code
_entity_poly.pdbx_strand_id
1 'polypeptide(L)'
;RQRQMCIRDRMEPTGKRVEFLKYACAQLGLTGVEFAKERAEEAARKAWREQFDLASARAVAALPMLAEYCLPLVKVGGNFLAMKGASGEEELTAARGAIKKLGGEYRETRTLHLPGGDTRTLILCKKISQTPTAYPRNGGKIAKSPLK
;
A
#
# COMPACT_ATOMS: atom_id res chain seq x y z
N ARG A 1 16.20 -20.59 17.59
CA ARG A 1 15.90 -19.60 16.53
C ARG A 1 14.38 -19.56 16.34
N GLN A 2 13.73 -18.61 16.98
CA GLN A 2 12.33 -18.30 16.64
C GLN A 2 12.32 -17.84 15.18
N ARG A 3 11.68 -18.63 14.30
CA ARG A 3 11.25 -18.16 13.01
C ARG A 3 10.16 -17.11 13.30
N GLN A 4 10.46 -15.84 13.08
CA GLN A 4 9.43 -14.83 12.97
C GLN A 4 8.49 -15.29 11.87
N MET A 5 7.28 -15.69 12.26
CA MET A 5 6.23 -15.97 11.29
C MET A 5 5.92 -14.65 10.58
N CYS A 6 6.03 -14.64 9.26
CA CYS A 6 5.58 -13.49 8.47
C CYS A 6 4.08 -13.37 8.65
N ILE A 7 3.64 -12.40 9.45
CA ILE A 7 2.24 -12.02 9.54
C ILE A 7 1.91 -11.24 8.28
N ARG A 8 0.88 -11.66 7.56
CA ARG A 8 0.40 -11.00 6.34
C ARG A 8 -1.00 -10.51 6.57
N ASP A 9 -1.16 -9.19 6.61
CA ASP A 9 -2.47 -8.60 6.79
C ASP A 9 -3.09 -8.26 5.44
N ARG A 10 -4.35 -8.60 5.28
CA ARG A 10 -5.16 -8.28 4.10
C ARG A 10 -6.22 -7.28 4.49
N MET A 11 -6.13 -6.09 3.89
CA MET A 11 -7.07 -5.02 4.12
C MET A 11 -8.01 -4.87 2.94
N GLU A 12 -9.28 -5.06 3.17
CA GLU A 12 -10.33 -5.00 2.15
C GLU A 12 -11.64 -4.52 2.80
N PRO A 13 -12.21 -3.39 2.37
CA PRO A 13 -13.42 -2.86 2.98
C PRO A 13 -14.69 -3.67 2.66
N THR A 14 -14.68 -4.50 1.61
CA THR A 14 -15.85 -5.24 1.15
C THR A 14 -15.94 -6.63 1.79
N GLY A 15 -16.97 -6.86 2.59
CA GLY A 15 -17.14 -8.12 3.34
C GLY A 15 -17.09 -9.38 2.47
N LYS A 16 -17.78 -9.39 1.32
CA LYS A 16 -17.76 -10.55 0.39
C LYS A 16 -16.33 -10.89 -0.10
N ARG A 17 -15.49 -9.87 -0.34
CA ARG A 17 -14.09 -10.08 -0.74
C ARG A 17 -13.23 -10.59 0.41
N VAL A 18 -13.50 -10.14 1.63
CA VAL A 18 -12.82 -10.66 2.83
C VAL A 18 -13.11 -12.15 3.00
N GLU A 19 -14.38 -12.56 2.88
CA GLU A 19 -14.74 -13.98 2.97
C GLU A 19 -14.09 -14.81 1.86
N PHE A 20 -14.05 -14.30 0.62
CA PHE A 20 -13.32 -14.97 -0.46
C PHE A 20 -11.82 -15.10 -0.15
N LEU A 21 -11.18 -14.06 0.38
CA LEU A 21 -9.77 -14.12 0.76
C LEU A 21 -9.51 -15.14 1.86
N LYS A 22 -10.37 -15.22 2.87
CA LYS A 22 -10.31 -16.25 3.92
C LYS A 22 -10.41 -17.66 3.34
N TYR A 23 -11.39 -17.88 2.48
CA TYR A 23 -11.58 -19.15 1.79
C TYR A 23 -10.35 -19.53 0.95
N ALA A 24 -9.83 -18.60 0.13
CA ALA A 24 -8.67 -18.83 -0.71
C ALA A 24 -7.42 -19.16 0.13
N CYS A 25 -7.17 -18.42 1.21
CA CYS A 25 -6.05 -18.70 2.10
C CYS A 25 -6.16 -20.08 2.75
N ALA A 26 -7.36 -20.48 3.18
CA ALA A 26 -7.60 -21.81 3.74
C ALA A 26 -7.33 -22.92 2.71
N GLN A 27 -7.82 -22.76 1.47
CA GLN A 27 -7.57 -23.73 0.39
C GLN A 27 -6.08 -23.86 0.03
N LEU A 28 -5.34 -22.77 0.14
CA LEU A 28 -3.90 -22.75 -0.12
C LEU A 28 -3.05 -23.14 1.10
N GLY A 29 -3.64 -23.50 2.23
CA GLY A 29 -2.95 -23.85 3.45
C GLY A 29 -2.12 -22.69 4.04
N LEU A 30 -2.49 -21.44 3.74
CA LEU A 30 -1.77 -20.26 4.24
C LEU A 30 -2.19 -19.97 5.68
N THR A 31 -1.21 -20.00 6.58
CA THR A 31 -1.34 -19.63 7.99
C THR A 31 -0.71 -18.26 8.25
N GLY A 32 -1.03 -17.62 9.37
CA GLY A 32 -0.48 -16.31 9.73
C GLY A 32 -0.97 -15.18 8.83
N VAL A 33 -2.21 -15.25 8.33
CA VAL A 33 -2.87 -14.19 7.57
C VAL A 33 -4.00 -13.61 8.42
N GLU A 34 -3.94 -12.31 8.68
CA GLU A 34 -5.02 -11.57 9.32
C GLU A 34 -5.84 -10.80 8.27
N PHE A 35 -7.12 -10.59 8.55
CA PHE A 35 -8.04 -9.95 7.62
C PHE A 35 -8.72 -8.77 8.31
N ALA A 36 -8.45 -7.57 7.80
CA ALA A 36 -9.13 -6.36 8.27
C ALA A 36 -10.20 -5.92 7.27
N LYS A 37 -11.46 -5.92 7.72
CA LYS A 37 -12.57 -5.32 6.99
C LYS A 37 -12.61 -3.82 7.28
N GLU A 38 -11.62 -3.10 6.79
CA GLU A 38 -11.46 -1.67 7.06
C GLU A 38 -10.82 -0.97 5.85
N ARG A 39 -11.01 0.35 5.75
CA ARG A 39 -10.30 1.18 4.78
C ARG A 39 -8.90 1.52 5.28
N ALA A 40 -7.93 1.56 4.37
CA ALA A 40 -6.53 1.81 4.72
C ALA A 40 -6.32 3.13 5.47
N GLU A 41 -6.97 4.21 5.01
CA GLU A 41 -6.91 5.52 5.64
C GLU A 41 -7.56 5.57 7.03
N GLU A 42 -8.52 4.69 7.30
CA GLU A 42 -9.15 4.58 8.62
C GLU A 42 -8.26 3.80 9.58
N ALA A 43 -7.73 2.66 9.14
CA ALA A 43 -6.82 1.84 9.91
C ALA A 43 -5.52 2.58 10.28
N ALA A 44 -4.98 3.37 9.34
CA ALA A 44 -3.77 4.16 9.54
C ALA A 44 -3.95 5.36 10.51
N ARG A 45 -5.17 5.67 10.90
CA ARG A 45 -5.47 6.66 11.96
C ARG A 45 -5.56 6.05 13.35
N LYS A 46 -5.55 4.71 13.42
CA LYS A 46 -5.72 3.93 14.63
C LYS A 46 -4.47 3.11 14.93
N ALA A 47 -4.67 1.92 15.46
CA ALA A 47 -3.61 1.01 15.90
C ALA A 47 -2.64 0.56 14.80
N TRP A 48 -3.02 0.67 13.52
CA TRP A 48 -2.19 0.20 12.41
C TRP A 48 -1.25 1.26 11.84
N ARG A 49 -1.24 2.45 12.42
CA ARG A 49 -0.32 3.51 12.02
C ARG A 49 1.13 3.08 12.23
N GLU A 50 1.92 3.14 11.16
CA GLU A 50 3.37 2.87 11.15
C GLU A 50 3.77 1.54 11.81
N GLN A 51 2.97 0.48 11.56
CA GLN A 51 3.22 -0.85 12.13
C GLN A 51 3.87 -1.83 11.17
N PHE A 52 3.76 -1.62 9.86
CA PHE A 52 4.15 -2.61 8.86
C PHE A 52 5.55 -2.37 8.29
N ASP A 53 6.30 -3.47 8.08
CA ASP A 53 7.58 -3.46 7.36
C ASP A 53 7.39 -3.17 5.88
N LEU A 54 6.28 -3.66 5.30
CA LEU A 54 5.94 -3.49 3.90
C LEU A 54 4.45 -3.30 3.75
N ALA A 55 4.05 -2.24 3.04
CA ALA A 55 2.72 -2.12 2.48
C ALA A 55 2.80 -2.31 0.96
N SER A 56 1.94 -3.15 0.39
CA SER A 56 1.84 -3.31 -1.05
C SER A 56 0.42 -3.12 -1.53
N ALA A 57 0.24 -2.53 -2.72
CA ALA A 57 -1.07 -2.34 -3.29
C ALA A 57 -1.06 -2.49 -4.82
N ARG A 58 -2.17 -3.05 -5.34
CA ARG A 58 -2.42 -3.24 -6.77
C ARG A 58 -3.85 -2.82 -7.11
N ALA A 59 -4.02 -2.07 -8.20
CA ALA A 59 -5.33 -1.71 -8.77
C ALA A 59 -6.31 -1.06 -7.77
N VAL A 60 -5.81 -0.22 -6.85
CA VAL A 60 -6.62 0.46 -5.83
C VAL A 60 -6.95 1.89 -6.26
N ALA A 61 -5.92 2.70 -6.59
CA ALA A 61 -6.05 4.11 -6.90
C ALA A 61 -4.84 4.63 -7.69
N ALA A 62 -4.90 5.86 -8.20
CA ALA A 62 -3.74 6.56 -8.73
C ALA A 62 -2.65 6.73 -7.65
N LEU A 63 -1.39 6.77 -8.05
CA LEU A 63 -0.26 6.69 -7.11
C LEU A 63 -0.22 7.80 -6.04
N PRO A 64 -0.60 9.07 -6.30
CA PRO A 64 -0.66 10.09 -5.25
C PRO A 64 -1.64 9.73 -4.12
N MET A 65 -2.81 9.19 -4.48
CA MET A 65 -3.81 8.71 -3.50
C MET A 65 -3.31 7.45 -2.80
N LEU A 66 -2.74 6.52 -3.57
CA LEU A 66 -2.23 5.26 -3.06
C LEU A 66 -1.11 5.46 -2.04
N ALA A 67 -0.24 6.44 -2.27
CA ALA A 67 0.80 6.83 -1.32
C ALA A 67 0.19 7.28 0.02
N GLU A 68 -0.91 8.05 0.01
CA GLU A 68 -1.59 8.50 1.23
C GLU A 68 -2.34 7.37 1.93
N TYR A 69 -2.77 6.33 1.21
CA TYR A 69 -3.36 5.13 1.81
C TYR A 69 -2.31 4.22 2.47
N CYS A 70 -1.13 4.08 1.86
CA CYS A 70 -0.16 3.06 2.23
C CYS A 70 0.98 3.56 3.13
N LEU A 71 1.59 4.72 2.84
CA LEU A 71 2.74 5.22 3.60
C LEU A 71 2.47 5.44 5.09
N PRO A 72 1.27 5.89 5.51
CA PRO A 72 0.94 6.02 6.94
C PRO A 72 0.87 4.69 7.70
N LEU A 73 0.74 3.56 7.01
CA LEU A 73 0.77 2.22 7.60
C LEU A 73 2.20 1.69 7.80
N VAL A 74 3.16 2.21 7.01
CA VAL A 74 4.54 1.73 6.99
C VAL A 74 5.36 2.38 8.08
N LYS A 75 6.05 1.58 8.89
CA LYS A 75 6.99 2.07 9.91
C LYS A 75 8.22 2.75 9.28
N VAL A 76 8.86 3.65 9.99
CA VAL A 76 10.14 4.23 9.56
C VAL A 76 11.16 3.11 9.34
N GLY A 77 11.83 3.12 8.21
CA GLY A 77 12.72 2.04 7.77
C GLY A 77 12.03 0.94 6.95
N GLY A 78 10.69 0.91 6.90
CA GLY A 78 9.92 0.01 6.06
C GLY A 78 9.80 0.47 4.60
N ASN A 79 9.01 -0.24 3.80
CA ASN A 79 8.86 0.00 2.37
C ASN A 79 7.39 0.07 1.95
N PHE A 80 7.14 0.84 0.90
CA PHE A 80 5.88 0.84 0.18
C PHE A 80 6.12 0.39 -1.27
N LEU A 81 5.38 -0.64 -1.72
CA LEU A 81 5.45 -1.18 -3.07
C LEU A 81 4.12 -0.96 -3.80
N ALA A 82 4.13 -0.07 -4.79
CA ALA A 82 3.00 0.11 -5.69
C ALA A 82 3.16 -0.75 -6.94
N MET A 83 2.13 -1.55 -7.24
CA MET A 83 2.06 -2.36 -8.45
C MET A 83 1.12 -1.68 -9.44
N LYS A 84 1.69 -1.09 -10.49
CA LYS A 84 0.99 -0.28 -11.49
C LYS A 84 1.01 -0.94 -12.87
N GLY A 85 0.22 -0.40 -13.79
CA GLY A 85 0.24 -0.73 -15.20
C GLY A 85 1.27 0.09 -15.98
N ALA A 86 1.06 0.25 -17.28
CA ALA A 86 1.97 0.97 -18.18
C ALA A 86 2.17 2.45 -17.80
N SER A 87 1.15 3.11 -17.23
CA SER A 87 1.20 4.52 -16.79
C SER A 87 1.97 4.76 -15.48
N GLY A 88 2.64 3.74 -14.93
CA GLY A 88 3.27 3.84 -13.61
C GLY A 88 4.28 4.96 -13.45
N GLU A 89 5.08 5.25 -14.47
CA GLU A 89 6.10 6.32 -14.43
C GLU A 89 5.48 7.73 -14.45
N GLU A 90 4.41 7.92 -15.24
CA GLU A 90 3.67 9.18 -15.26
C GLU A 90 3.03 9.45 -13.89
N GLU A 91 2.41 8.41 -13.31
CA GLU A 91 1.83 8.48 -11.97
C GLU A 91 2.91 8.76 -10.90
N LEU A 92 4.12 8.21 -11.04
CA LEU A 92 5.24 8.45 -10.12
C LEU A 92 5.64 9.93 -10.17
N THR A 93 5.73 10.51 -11.35
CA THR A 93 6.05 11.94 -11.50
C THR A 93 5.05 12.82 -10.75
N ALA A 94 3.76 12.52 -10.88
CA ALA A 94 2.70 13.24 -10.17
C ALA A 94 2.68 12.98 -8.64
N ALA A 95 3.23 11.85 -8.19
CA ALA A 95 3.18 11.41 -6.79
C ALA A 95 4.42 11.80 -5.96
N ARG A 96 5.50 12.30 -6.58
CA ARG A 96 6.78 12.57 -5.87
C ARG A 96 6.61 13.49 -4.67
N GLY A 97 5.85 14.56 -4.82
CA GLY A 97 5.58 15.49 -3.73
C GLY A 97 4.74 14.86 -2.62
N ALA A 98 3.72 14.08 -2.99
CA ALA A 98 2.89 13.33 -2.04
C ALA A 98 3.74 12.32 -1.23
N ILE A 99 4.58 11.53 -1.91
CA ILE A 99 5.48 10.55 -1.28
C ILE A 99 6.38 11.24 -0.25
N LYS A 100 7.04 12.33 -0.63
CA LYS A 100 7.91 13.11 0.26
C LYS A 100 7.14 13.67 1.46
N LYS A 101 5.98 14.27 1.22
CA LYS A 101 5.12 14.86 2.27
C LYS A 101 4.67 13.82 3.30
N LEU A 102 4.51 12.56 2.89
CA LEU A 102 4.08 11.45 3.74
C LEU A 102 5.25 10.72 4.44
N GLY A 103 6.47 11.25 4.32
CA GLY A 103 7.67 10.66 4.93
C GLY A 103 8.29 9.53 4.12
N GLY A 104 7.94 9.41 2.85
CA GLY A 104 8.52 8.45 1.91
C GLY A 104 9.61 9.05 1.03
N GLU A 105 10.44 8.19 0.49
CA GLU A 105 11.45 8.51 -0.53
C GLU A 105 11.37 7.46 -1.65
N TYR A 106 11.27 7.91 -2.89
CA TYR A 106 11.37 7.02 -4.04
C TYR A 106 12.73 6.33 -4.10
N ARG A 107 12.77 5.04 -4.41
CA ARG A 107 14.01 4.25 -4.53
C ARG A 107 14.24 3.76 -5.94
N GLU A 108 13.32 2.96 -6.47
CA GLU A 108 13.49 2.36 -7.78
C GLU A 108 12.15 2.08 -8.46
N THR A 109 12.20 1.96 -9.77
CA THR A 109 11.12 1.45 -10.60
C THR A 109 11.62 0.25 -11.38
N ARG A 110 10.81 -0.82 -11.44
CA ARG A 110 11.06 -1.98 -12.29
C ARG A 110 9.89 -2.19 -13.23
N THR A 111 10.17 -2.26 -14.49
CA THR A 111 9.19 -2.56 -15.53
C THR A 111 9.28 -4.03 -15.90
N LEU A 112 8.15 -4.72 -15.90
CA LEU A 112 8.02 -6.14 -16.24
C LEU A 112 7.07 -6.28 -17.42
N HIS A 113 7.45 -7.13 -18.37
CA HIS A 113 6.60 -7.52 -19.48
C HIS A 113 6.05 -8.93 -19.22
N LEU A 114 4.72 -9.05 -19.16
CA LEU A 114 4.06 -10.33 -18.96
C LEU A 114 3.98 -11.09 -20.30
N PRO A 115 3.85 -12.43 -20.27
CA PRO A 115 3.76 -13.24 -21.49
C PRO A 115 2.63 -12.81 -22.45
N GLY A 116 1.58 -12.19 -21.96
CA GLY A 116 0.47 -11.65 -22.76
C GLY A 116 0.71 -10.24 -23.35
N GLY A 117 1.93 -9.68 -23.24
CA GLY A 117 2.28 -8.36 -23.76
C GLY A 117 1.97 -7.20 -22.81
N ASP A 118 1.28 -7.46 -21.71
CA ASP A 118 0.97 -6.45 -20.69
C ASP A 118 2.23 -5.96 -19.98
N THR A 119 2.33 -4.66 -19.79
CA THR A 119 3.39 -4.04 -18.99
C THR A 119 2.93 -3.83 -17.55
N ARG A 120 3.79 -4.15 -16.61
CA ARG A 120 3.62 -3.87 -15.19
C ARG A 120 4.79 -3.05 -14.66
N THR A 121 4.49 -2.06 -13.87
CA THR A 121 5.47 -1.15 -13.27
C THR A 121 5.42 -1.32 -11.76
N LEU A 122 6.54 -1.73 -11.16
CA LEU A 122 6.73 -1.83 -9.72
C LEU A 122 7.47 -0.60 -9.24
N ILE A 123 6.88 0.16 -8.33
CA ILE A 123 7.46 1.38 -7.77
C ILE A 123 7.73 1.15 -6.30
N LEU A 124 9.00 1.22 -5.90
CA LEU A 124 9.45 1.04 -4.52
C LEU A 124 9.77 2.38 -3.89
N CYS A 125 9.17 2.61 -2.74
CA CYS A 125 9.46 3.77 -1.89
C CYS A 125 9.91 3.30 -0.49
N LYS A 126 10.90 3.97 0.08
CA LYS A 126 11.39 3.77 1.45
C LYS A 126 10.68 4.75 2.38
N LYS A 127 10.23 4.31 3.54
CA LYS A 127 9.77 5.19 4.60
C LYS A 127 10.98 5.71 5.37
N ILE A 128 11.25 7.01 5.26
CA ILE A 128 12.44 7.64 5.84
C ILE A 128 12.14 8.50 7.07
N SER A 129 10.89 8.91 7.25
CA SER A 129 10.43 9.68 8.40
C SER A 129 8.98 9.39 8.72
N GLN A 130 8.54 9.78 9.92
CA GLN A 130 7.14 9.63 10.33
C GLN A 130 6.22 10.44 9.41
N THR A 131 5.05 9.87 9.13
CA THR A 131 3.99 10.61 8.42
C THR A 131 3.44 11.69 9.35
N PRO A 132 3.32 12.96 8.91
CA PRO A 132 2.74 14.01 9.73
C PRO A 132 1.33 13.65 10.20
N THR A 133 0.96 14.08 11.40
CA THR A 133 -0.32 13.71 12.06
C THR A 133 -1.57 14.15 11.30
N ALA A 134 -1.45 15.15 10.41
CA ALA A 134 -2.52 15.57 9.50
C ALA A 134 -2.89 14.51 8.45
N TYR A 135 -2.07 13.47 8.28
CA TYR A 135 -2.26 12.40 7.29
C TYR A 135 -2.37 11.03 7.99
N PRO A 136 -3.10 10.07 7.39
CA PRO A 136 -3.90 10.24 6.18
C PRO A 136 -5.14 11.09 6.43
N ARG A 137 -5.59 11.82 5.41
CA ARG A 137 -6.87 12.51 5.42
C ARG A 137 -8.03 11.51 5.29
N ASN A 138 -9.27 11.94 5.46
CA ASN A 138 -10.41 11.06 5.18
C ASN A 138 -10.49 10.71 3.68
N GLY A 139 -11.04 9.55 3.36
CA GLY A 139 -11.09 9.02 1.99
C GLY A 139 -11.78 9.97 0.98
N GLY A 140 -12.82 10.67 1.40
CA GLY A 140 -13.49 11.66 0.55
C GLY A 140 -12.59 12.85 0.18
N LYS A 141 -11.77 13.33 1.11
CA LYS A 141 -10.82 14.42 0.87
C LYS A 141 -9.64 13.95 0.00
N ILE A 142 -9.16 12.72 0.22
CA ILE A 142 -8.11 12.12 -0.61
C ILE A 142 -8.58 12.01 -2.06
N ALA A 143 -9.81 11.51 -2.29
CA ALA A 143 -10.37 11.34 -3.63
C ALA A 143 -10.62 12.67 -4.36
N LYS A 144 -11.14 13.68 -3.65
CA LYS A 144 -11.46 15.01 -4.25
C LYS A 144 -10.22 15.86 -4.54
N SER A 145 -9.17 15.73 -3.74
CA SER A 145 -7.96 16.55 -3.82
C SER A 145 -6.73 15.72 -3.47
N PRO A 146 -6.24 14.84 -4.37
CA PRO A 146 -5.01 14.10 -4.15
C PRO A 146 -3.84 15.03 -3.84
N LEU A 147 -2.91 14.56 -3.02
CA LEU A 147 -1.65 15.27 -2.75
C LEU A 147 -0.84 15.38 -4.05
N LYS A 148 -0.13 16.52 -4.16
CA LYS A 148 0.83 16.76 -5.24
C LYS A 148 2.25 16.74 -4.70
#